data_f588da820a439ad9a11c83facea117a2
#
_entry.id   f588da820a439ad9a11c83facea117a2
#
_cell.length_a   1.000
_cell.length_b   1.000
_cell.length_c   1.000
_cell.angle_alpha   90.00
_cell.angle_beta   90.00
_cell.angle_gamma   90.00
#
_symmetry.space_group_name_H-M   'P 1'
#
loop_
_entity.id
_entity.type
_entity.pdbx_description
1 polymer ?
#
loop_
_entity_poly.entity_id
_entity_poly.type
_entity_poly.pdbx_seq_one_letter_code
_entity_poly.pdbx_strand_id
1 'polypeptide(L)'
;MTTGRNGARPKVRLIAIDLDGTLLNRGNTISDANAAAVRDAVAAGVHIVIATARWYLLAKRTADALGVTSPIICHNGAMVRSPNDGARLLQLDVPAAEAIEIAAIADEGQYEAMATIGDVTYLLTRRPDVDPAKLPGGMLQTSRL
;
A
#
# COMPACT_ATOMS: atom_id res chain seq x y z
N MET A 1 -3.52 -41.44 -32.57
CA MET A 1 -4.20 -40.13 -32.84
C MET A 1 -4.13 -39.29 -31.58
N THR A 2 -3.13 -38.46 -31.45
CA THR A 2 -2.89 -37.57 -30.31
C THR A 2 -3.46 -36.22 -30.69
N THR A 3 -4.63 -35.90 -30.14
CA THR A 3 -5.26 -34.59 -30.30
C THR A 3 -4.46 -33.58 -29.50
N GLY A 4 -3.59 -32.82 -30.19
CA GLY A 4 -2.91 -31.65 -29.64
C GLY A 4 -3.91 -30.63 -29.16
N ARG A 5 -4.01 -30.42 -27.84
CA ARG A 5 -4.68 -29.27 -27.25
C ARG A 5 -3.80 -28.04 -27.50
N ASN A 6 -4.00 -27.42 -28.66
CA ASN A 6 -3.48 -26.08 -28.94
C ASN A 6 -4.38 -25.06 -28.25
N GLY A 7 -4.47 -25.12 -26.92
CA GLY A 7 -5.11 -24.11 -26.10
C GLY A 7 -4.14 -22.95 -25.93
N ALA A 8 -4.35 -21.84 -26.64
CA ALA A 8 -3.65 -20.60 -26.37
C ALA A 8 -3.77 -20.30 -24.87
N ARG A 9 -2.63 -20.19 -24.16
CA ARG A 9 -2.64 -19.83 -22.74
C ARG A 9 -3.37 -18.49 -22.61
N PRO A 10 -4.27 -18.34 -21.62
CA PRO A 10 -4.93 -17.06 -21.41
C PRO A 10 -3.86 -15.98 -21.24
N LYS A 11 -3.96 -14.91 -22.01
CA LYS A 11 -3.03 -13.79 -21.91
C LYS A 11 -3.27 -13.08 -20.60
N VAL A 12 -2.23 -13.00 -19.74
CA VAL A 12 -2.29 -12.21 -18.50
C VAL A 12 -2.53 -10.75 -18.87
N ARG A 13 -3.54 -10.14 -18.28
CA ARG A 13 -3.93 -8.75 -18.54
C ARG A 13 -3.76 -7.86 -17.31
N LEU A 14 -3.71 -8.45 -16.13
CA LEU A 14 -3.54 -7.76 -14.87
C LEU A 14 -2.67 -8.60 -13.94
N ILE A 15 -1.79 -7.93 -13.20
CA ILE A 15 -0.98 -8.49 -12.14
C ILE A 15 -1.17 -7.62 -10.90
N ALA A 16 -1.63 -8.22 -9.79
CA ALA A 16 -1.63 -7.58 -8.48
C ALA A 16 -0.32 -7.95 -7.76
N ILE A 17 0.39 -6.96 -7.23
CA ILE A 17 1.70 -7.15 -6.61
C ILE A 17 1.68 -6.51 -5.23
N ASP A 18 2.06 -7.31 -4.22
CA ASP A 18 2.36 -6.80 -2.89
C ASP A 18 3.74 -6.14 -2.85
N LEU A 19 3.94 -5.23 -1.91
CA LEU A 19 5.19 -4.48 -1.75
C LEU A 19 6.17 -5.16 -0.81
N ASP A 20 5.79 -5.33 0.45
CA ASP A 20 6.72 -5.67 1.53
C ASP A 20 7.10 -7.16 1.50
N GLY A 21 8.38 -7.43 1.23
CA GLY A 21 8.86 -8.80 1.08
C GLY A 21 8.51 -9.47 -0.24
N THR A 22 7.85 -8.75 -1.18
CA THR A 22 7.51 -9.22 -2.52
C THR A 22 8.22 -8.38 -3.58
N LEU A 23 7.72 -7.17 -3.88
CA LEU A 23 8.36 -6.26 -4.83
C LEU A 23 9.54 -5.53 -4.20
N LEU A 24 9.42 -5.16 -2.92
CA LEU A 24 10.45 -4.52 -2.12
C LEU A 24 11.29 -5.57 -1.38
N ASN A 25 12.59 -5.37 -1.39
CA ASN A 25 13.52 -6.17 -0.57
C ASN A 25 13.49 -5.70 0.91
N ARG A 26 14.28 -6.38 1.77
CA ARG A 26 14.38 -6.04 3.21
C ARG A 26 14.86 -4.63 3.49
N GLY A 27 15.51 -3.98 2.54
CA GLY A 27 15.95 -2.59 2.62
C GLY A 27 14.90 -1.58 2.14
N ASN A 28 13.66 -1.99 1.90
CA ASN A 28 12.59 -1.16 1.32
C ASN A 28 12.93 -0.58 -0.05
N THR A 29 13.78 -1.26 -0.81
CA THR A 29 14.17 -0.87 -2.17
C THR A 29 13.71 -1.88 -3.19
N ILE A 30 13.46 -1.42 -4.40
CA ILE A 30 13.14 -2.27 -5.56
C ILE A 30 14.47 -2.58 -6.26
N SER A 31 14.71 -3.86 -6.60
CA SER A 31 15.85 -4.20 -7.43
C SER A 31 15.66 -3.69 -8.85
N ASP A 32 16.77 -3.37 -9.54
CA ASP A 32 16.72 -2.92 -10.93
C ASP A 32 16.00 -3.92 -11.83
N ALA A 33 16.21 -5.21 -11.59
CA ALA A 33 15.56 -6.29 -12.33
C ALA A 33 14.03 -6.28 -12.15
N ASN A 34 13.55 -6.15 -10.89
CA ASN A 34 12.12 -6.06 -10.61
C ASN A 34 11.51 -4.79 -11.21
N ALA A 35 12.20 -3.66 -11.08
CA ALA A 35 11.75 -2.40 -11.65
C ALA A 35 11.66 -2.46 -13.19
N ALA A 36 12.64 -3.08 -13.85
CA ALA A 36 12.61 -3.29 -15.29
C ALA A 36 11.44 -4.20 -15.70
N ALA A 37 11.26 -5.34 -15.03
CA ALA A 37 10.19 -6.28 -15.33
C ALA A 37 8.79 -5.65 -15.19
N VAL A 38 8.58 -4.81 -14.16
CA VAL A 38 7.30 -4.08 -13.98
C VAL A 38 7.09 -3.08 -15.11
N ARG A 39 8.11 -2.29 -15.47
CA ARG A 39 8.01 -1.32 -16.59
C ARG A 39 7.75 -2.03 -17.92
N ASP A 40 8.41 -3.15 -18.19
CA ASP A 40 8.20 -3.95 -19.39
C ASP A 40 6.76 -4.49 -19.46
N ALA A 41 6.22 -4.96 -18.33
CA ALA A 41 4.83 -5.42 -18.26
C ALA A 41 3.83 -4.28 -18.53
N VAL A 42 4.06 -3.10 -17.96
CA VAL A 42 3.26 -1.89 -18.22
C VAL A 42 3.33 -1.51 -19.69
N ALA A 43 4.53 -1.49 -20.28
CA ALA A 43 4.74 -1.19 -21.70
C ALA A 43 4.07 -2.21 -22.63
N ALA A 44 3.97 -3.47 -22.20
CA ALA A 44 3.24 -4.53 -22.90
C ALA A 44 1.70 -4.46 -22.73
N GLY A 45 1.19 -3.44 -22.02
CA GLY A 45 -0.24 -3.22 -21.79
C GLY A 45 -0.85 -4.10 -20.69
N VAL A 46 -0.02 -4.65 -19.81
CA VAL A 46 -0.49 -5.37 -18.61
C VAL A 46 -0.79 -4.34 -17.51
N HIS A 47 -1.98 -4.41 -16.93
CA HIS A 47 -2.31 -3.59 -15.77
C HIS A 47 -1.55 -4.09 -14.53
N ILE A 48 -0.74 -3.24 -13.94
CA ILE A 48 -0.07 -3.52 -12.67
C ILE A 48 -0.84 -2.83 -11.57
N VAL A 49 -1.34 -3.59 -10.60
CA VAL A 49 -2.05 -3.11 -9.41
C VAL A 49 -1.18 -3.36 -8.19
N ILE A 50 -0.83 -2.31 -7.47
CA ILE A 50 -0.18 -2.43 -6.18
C ILE A 50 -1.26 -2.76 -5.14
N ALA A 51 -1.04 -3.83 -4.34
CA ALA A 51 -1.92 -4.25 -3.26
C ALA A 51 -1.10 -4.42 -1.99
N THR A 52 -1.26 -3.50 -1.02
CA THR A 52 -0.36 -3.40 0.13
C THR A 52 -1.08 -3.00 1.42
N ALA A 53 -0.49 -3.36 2.57
CA ALA A 53 -0.89 -2.85 3.87
C ALA A 53 -0.54 -1.37 4.08
N ARG A 54 0.39 -0.83 3.30
CA ARG A 54 0.87 0.55 3.44
C ARG A 54 -0.26 1.55 3.21
N TRP A 55 -0.13 2.76 3.81
CA TRP A 55 -1.04 3.87 3.50
C TRP A 55 -0.75 4.43 2.10
N TYR A 56 -1.76 5.13 1.57
CA TYR A 56 -1.78 5.56 0.17
C TYR A 56 -0.54 6.34 -0.27
N LEU A 57 -0.11 7.36 0.49
CA LEU A 57 1.01 8.22 0.07
C LEU A 57 2.33 7.43 -0.05
N LEU A 58 2.53 6.44 0.81
CA LEU A 58 3.73 5.61 0.73
C LEU A 58 3.66 4.63 -0.44
N ALA A 59 2.50 4.02 -0.69
CA ALA A 59 2.28 3.14 -1.84
C ALA A 59 2.38 3.91 -3.17
N LYS A 60 1.86 5.15 -3.21
CA LYS A 60 1.91 6.02 -4.39
C LYS A 60 3.33 6.34 -4.81
N ARG A 61 4.25 6.60 -3.88
CA ARG A 61 5.68 6.82 -4.21
C ARG A 61 6.27 5.66 -5.01
N THR A 62 5.91 4.43 -4.65
CA THR A 62 6.33 3.23 -5.36
C THR A 62 5.69 3.14 -6.75
N ALA A 63 4.38 3.43 -6.86
CA ALA A 63 3.67 3.48 -8.12
C ALA A 63 4.30 4.50 -9.08
N ASP A 64 4.57 5.71 -8.61
CA ASP A 64 5.17 6.79 -9.39
C ASP A 64 6.58 6.40 -9.90
N ALA A 65 7.41 5.81 -9.04
CA ALA A 65 8.76 5.37 -9.41
C ALA A 65 8.77 4.26 -10.48
N LEU A 66 7.69 3.50 -10.60
CA LEU A 66 7.53 2.40 -11.56
C LEU A 66 6.71 2.77 -12.78
N GLY A 67 6.10 3.95 -12.83
CA GLY A 67 5.18 4.35 -13.89
C GLY A 67 3.85 3.59 -13.86
N VAL A 68 3.43 3.10 -12.68
CA VAL A 68 2.15 2.41 -12.48
C VAL A 68 1.04 3.44 -12.38
N THR A 69 0.07 3.35 -13.29
CA THR A 69 -1.09 4.25 -13.37
C THR A 69 -2.41 3.60 -12.98
N SER A 70 -2.42 2.29 -12.75
CA SER A 70 -3.59 1.56 -12.24
C SER A 70 -3.90 1.96 -10.80
N PRO A 71 -5.16 1.84 -10.35
CA PRO A 71 -5.53 2.09 -8.97
C PRO A 71 -4.70 1.28 -7.97
N ILE A 72 -4.43 1.88 -6.82
CA ILE A 72 -3.66 1.29 -5.72
C ILE A 72 -4.64 0.78 -4.67
N ILE A 73 -4.52 -0.49 -4.30
CA ILE A 73 -5.18 -1.10 -3.15
C ILE A 73 -4.24 -0.92 -1.96
N CYS A 74 -4.67 -0.17 -0.96
CA CYS A 74 -3.86 0.18 0.21
C CYS A 74 -4.65 0.02 1.52
N HIS A 75 -4.00 0.26 2.69
CA HIS A 75 -4.61 0.06 4.00
C HIS A 75 -5.23 -1.35 4.17
N ASN A 76 -4.48 -2.41 3.81
CA ASN A 76 -4.97 -3.79 3.86
C ASN A 76 -6.25 -4.04 3.05
N GLY A 77 -6.49 -3.27 1.98
CA GLY A 77 -7.68 -3.38 1.15
C GLY A 77 -8.84 -2.46 1.55
N ALA A 78 -8.73 -1.75 2.67
CA ALA A 78 -9.77 -0.81 3.11
C ALA A 78 -9.88 0.42 2.21
N MET A 79 -8.89 0.69 1.36
CA MET A 79 -8.91 1.80 0.43
C MET A 79 -8.41 1.39 -0.95
N VAL A 80 -9.12 1.83 -1.99
CA VAL A 80 -8.66 1.80 -3.39
C VAL A 80 -8.64 3.22 -3.92
N ARG A 81 -7.48 3.66 -4.41
CA ARG A 81 -7.30 5.06 -4.81
C ARG A 81 -6.55 5.17 -6.14
N SER A 82 -6.97 6.10 -6.97
CA SER A 82 -6.29 6.43 -8.23
C SER A 82 -4.97 7.16 -7.95
N PRO A 83 -3.83 6.72 -8.53
CA PRO A 83 -2.57 7.43 -8.38
C PRO A 83 -2.50 8.71 -9.21
N ASN A 84 -3.34 8.86 -10.24
CA ASN A 84 -3.28 9.96 -11.19
C ASN A 84 -3.88 11.26 -10.66
N ASP A 85 -5.06 11.17 -10.05
CA ASP A 85 -5.84 12.31 -9.56
C ASP A 85 -6.16 12.24 -8.05
N GLY A 86 -5.77 11.13 -7.40
CA GLY A 86 -6.03 10.90 -5.99
C GLY A 86 -7.48 10.54 -5.67
N ALA A 87 -8.32 10.27 -6.67
CA ALA A 87 -9.71 9.91 -6.44
C ALA A 87 -9.84 8.63 -5.60
N ARG A 88 -10.70 8.65 -4.59
CA ARG A 88 -11.03 7.49 -3.77
C ARG A 88 -12.10 6.67 -4.48
N LEU A 89 -11.73 5.47 -4.95
CA LEU A 89 -12.62 4.55 -5.67
C LEU A 89 -13.36 3.61 -4.71
N LEU A 90 -12.72 3.28 -3.58
CA LEU A 90 -13.31 2.54 -2.47
C LEU A 90 -12.70 3.07 -1.17
N GLN A 91 -13.52 3.21 -0.15
CA GLN A 91 -13.08 3.49 1.21
C GLN A 91 -14.03 2.80 2.20
N LEU A 92 -13.45 1.97 3.06
CA LEU A 92 -14.12 1.28 4.14
C LEU A 92 -13.54 1.82 5.45
N ASP A 93 -14.32 2.60 6.17
CA ASP A 93 -13.89 3.21 7.42
C ASP A 93 -14.34 2.35 8.60
N VAL A 94 -13.55 2.36 9.67
CA VAL A 94 -13.98 1.87 10.98
C VAL A 94 -14.98 2.89 11.54
N PRO A 95 -16.18 2.48 11.98
CA PRO A 95 -17.13 3.42 12.57
C PRO A 95 -16.52 4.14 13.78
N ALA A 96 -16.92 5.40 14.01
CA ALA A 96 -16.26 6.25 14.99
C ALA A 96 -16.30 5.70 16.44
N ALA A 97 -17.38 5.03 16.82
CA ALA A 97 -17.49 4.46 18.15
C ALA A 97 -16.44 3.35 18.37
N GLU A 98 -16.31 2.43 17.41
CA GLU A 98 -15.34 1.34 17.44
C GLU A 98 -13.91 1.86 17.34
N ALA A 99 -13.68 2.92 16.54
CA ALA A 99 -12.37 3.54 16.44
C ALA A 99 -11.91 4.16 17.77
N ILE A 100 -12.82 4.81 18.51
CA ILE A 100 -12.56 5.37 19.83
C ILE A 100 -12.26 4.25 20.84
N GLU A 101 -13.00 3.15 20.82
CA GLU A 101 -12.78 2.01 21.68
C GLU A 101 -11.40 1.36 21.42
N ILE A 102 -11.04 1.17 20.13
CA ILE A 102 -9.72 0.64 19.75
C ILE A 102 -8.60 1.58 20.23
N ALA A 103 -8.79 2.89 20.08
CA ALA A 103 -7.82 3.88 20.54
C ALA A 103 -7.64 3.83 22.07
N ALA A 104 -8.74 3.69 22.83
CA ALA A 104 -8.68 3.53 24.28
C ALA A 104 -7.92 2.26 24.71
N ILE A 105 -8.19 1.12 24.06
CA ILE A 105 -7.48 -0.14 24.29
C ILE A 105 -5.97 0.02 24.00
N ALA A 106 -5.62 0.71 22.93
CA ALA A 106 -4.21 0.96 22.58
C ALA A 106 -3.51 1.83 23.65
N ASP A 107 -4.19 2.86 24.15
CA ASP A 107 -3.68 3.73 25.21
C ASP A 107 -3.52 2.99 26.55
N GLU A 108 -4.54 2.28 27.01
CA GLU A 108 -4.54 1.52 28.26
C GLU A 108 -3.52 0.38 28.24
N GLY A 109 -3.46 -0.37 27.14
CA GLY A 109 -2.53 -1.47 26.93
C GLY A 109 -1.11 -1.05 26.61
N GLN A 110 -0.86 0.25 26.44
CA GLN A 110 0.43 0.81 26.02
C GLN A 110 0.95 0.24 24.69
N TYR A 111 0.03 -0.10 23.78
CA TYR A 111 0.38 -0.62 22.46
C TYR A 111 0.81 0.50 21.51
N GLU A 112 1.69 0.16 20.55
CA GLU A 112 1.88 0.99 19.39
C GLU A 112 0.68 0.84 18.45
N ALA A 113 0.18 1.94 17.94
CA ALA A 113 -0.97 1.93 17.04
C ALA A 113 -0.83 2.98 15.95
N MET A 114 -1.47 2.74 14.82
CA MET A 114 -1.58 3.70 13.74
C MET A 114 -3.05 3.90 13.38
N ALA A 115 -3.43 5.16 13.20
CA ALA A 115 -4.74 5.53 12.69
C ALA A 115 -4.59 6.49 11.52
N THR A 116 -5.33 6.28 10.44
CA THR A 116 -5.36 7.20 9.30
C THR A 116 -6.70 7.93 9.28
N ILE A 117 -6.64 9.26 9.35
CA ILE A 117 -7.81 10.13 9.30
C ILE A 117 -7.64 11.07 8.10
N GLY A 118 -8.50 10.93 7.11
CA GLY A 118 -8.31 11.60 5.83
C GLY A 118 -7.04 11.11 5.11
N ASP A 119 -6.08 12.00 4.91
CA ASP A 119 -4.79 11.69 4.27
C ASP A 119 -3.61 11.71 5.27
N VAL A 120 -3.90 11.85 6.56
CA VAL A 120 -2.90 11.91 7.62
C VAL A 120 -2.90 10.61 8.41
N THR A 121 -1.74 10.00 8.56
CA THR A 121 -1.54 8.84 9.41
C THR A 121 -0.91 9.28 10.73
N TYR A 122 -1.57 8.96 11.83
CA TYR A 122 -1.11 9.22 13.18
C TYR A 122 -0.45 7.97 13.73
N LEU A 123 0.77 8.11 14.26
CA LEU A 123 1.51 7.05 14.92
C LEU A 123 1.50 7.30 16.42
N LEU A 124 0.82 6.45 17.16
CA LEU A 124 0.96 6.35 18.60
C LEU A 124 2.18 5.46 18.90
N THR A 125 3.24 6.06 19.37
CA THR A 125 4.44 5.33 19.78
C THR A 125 5.02 5.90 21.07
N ARG A 126 5.52 5.03 21.92
CA ARG A 126 6.24 5.36 23.15
C ARG A 126 7.74 5.08 23.03
N ARG A 127 8.19 4.71 21.84
CA ARG A 127 9.59 4.44 21.55
C ARG A 127 10.38 5.73 21.54
N PRO A 128 11.43 5.86 22.38
CA PRO A 128 12.24 7.07 22.47
C PRO A 128 13.15 7.29 21.25
N ASP A 129 13.37 6.23 20.45
CA ASP A 129 14.22 6.24 19.26
C ASP A 129 13.49 6.68 17.99
N VAL A 130 12.19 6.92 18.06
CA VAL A 130 11.42 7.44 16.94
C VAL A 130 11.66 8.95 16.83
N ASP A 131 12.30 9.35 15.73
CA ASP A 131 12.52 10.75 15.40
C ASP A 131 11.35 11.26 14.54
N PRO A 132 10.51 12.17 15.06
CA PRO A 132 9.37 12.70 14.31
C PRO A 132 9.76 13.33 12.97
N ALA A 133 10.95 13.89 12.86
CA ALA A 133 11.43 14.51 11.62
C ALA A 133 11.75 13.48 10.51
N LYS A 134 11.92 12.21 10.87
CA LYS A 134 12.20 11.11 9.95
C LYS A 134 10.98 10.28 9.60
N LEU A 135 9.81 10.60 10.13
CA LEU A 135 8.59 9.91 9.78
C LEU A 135 8.28 10.10 8.29
N PRO A 136 7.78 9.05 7.61
CA PRO A 136 7.37 9.16 6.22
C PRO A 136 6.33 10.27 6.02
N GLY A 137 6.38 10.95 4.87
CA GLY A 137 5.44 12.04 4.57
C GLY A 137 3.97 11.61 4.73
N GLY A 138 3.19 12.45 5.36
CA GLY A 138 1.81 12.16 5.71
C GLY A 138 1.63 11.39 7.02
N MET A 139 2.71 11.18 7.79
CA MET A 139 2.65 10.59 9.12
C MET A 139 3.01 11.63 10.19
N LEU A 140 2.26 11.66 11.26
CA LEU A 140 2.49 12.48 12.44
C LEU A 140 2.61 11.58 13.67
N GLN A 141 3.60 11.88 14.52
CA GLN A 141 3.66 11.24 15.84
C GLN A 141 2.62 11.88 16.76
N THR A 142 1.96 11.08 17.55
CA THR A 142 1.04 11.51 18.59
C THR A 142 1.33 10.79 19.90
N SER A 143 1.02 11.43 21.01
CA SER A 143 1.07 10.82 22.34
C SER A 143 -0.27 10.21 22.74
N ARG A 144 -1.32 10.44 21.96
CA ARG A 144 -2.68 9.96 22.19
C ARG A 144 -3.43 9.83 20.86
N LEU A 145 -4.23 8.79 20.69
CA LEU A 145 -5.15 8.61 19.55
C LEU A 145 -6.56 9.07 19.88
#